data_6c84818a20252c3ff6b345a4bdae8815
#
_entry.id   6c84818a20252c3ff6b345a4bdae8815
#
_cell.length_a   1.000
_cell.length_b   1.000
_cell.length_c   1.000
_cell.angle_alpha   90.00
_cell.angle_beta   90.00
_cell.angle_gamma   90.00
#
_symmetry.space_group_name_H-M   'P 1'
#
loop_
_entity.id
_entity.type
_entity.pdbx_description
1 polymer ?
#
loop_
_entity_poly.entity_id
_entity_poly.type
_entity_poly.pdbx_seq_one_letter_code
_entity_poly.pdbx_strand_id
1 'polypeptide(L)'
;KYMRVVGPKSAEFFNQGVNNSEEYAYWMKNVMPYVKDQAGNKRTARLKDLSYNWDNSEGPKKYVEFTTIRLNPGEGRDWFTMMRNDAKLKKANGFTGIRGVFWLVSGGQSEMHVVEPYDSHGVRKGVFSDPDFDYNDSYNEMFGWRARTYDQMNAGMSIRDYGGQFTETLEFIPEMSTSIE
;
A
#
# COMPACT_ATOMS: atom_id res chain seq x y z
N LYS A 1 17.76 2.49 -6.29
CA LYS A 1 16.72 1.50 -6.50
C LYS A 1 15.48 2.22 -7.06
N TYR A 2 14.92 1.70 -8.13
CA TYR A 2 13.73 2.25 -8.77
C TYR A 2 12.62 1.22 -8.69
N MET A 3 11.39 1.70 -8.49
CA MET A 3 10.18 0.88 -8.59
C MET A 3 9.30 1.48 -9.69
N ARG A 4 8.95 0.67 -10.69
CA ARG A 4 7.94 1.04 -11.66
C ARG A 4 6.61 0.45 -11.22
N VAL A 5 5.60 1.30 -11.09
CA VAL A 5 4.23 0.89 -10.81
C VAL A 5 3.40 1.13 -12.08
N VAL A 6 2.78 0.07 -12.58
CA VAL A 6 1.79 0.19 -13.66
C VAL A 6 0.43 0.21 -12.98
N GLY A 7 -0.34 1.26 -13.19
CA GLY A 7 -1.63 1.53 -12.56
C GLY A 7 -2.66 0.43 -12.79
N PRO A 8 -3.85 0.52 -12.18
CA PRO A 8 -4.83 -0.53 -12.26
C PRO A 8 -5.19 -0.81 -13.71
N LYS A 9 -4.87 -2.02 -14.17
CA LYS A 9 -5.18 -2.51 -15.52
C LYS A 9 -6.06 -3.74 -15.40
N SER A 10 -6.89 -3.98 -16.40
CA SER A 10 -7.73 -5.17 -16.47
C SER A 10 -6.90 -6.45 -16.59
N ALA A 11 -7.48 -7.60 -16.26
CA ALA A 11 -6.85 -8.89 -16.52
C ALA A 11 -6.53 -9.09 -18.01
N GLU A 12 -7.38 -8.57 -18.89
CA GLU A 12 -7.21 -8.62 -20.32
C GLU A 12 -5.95 -7.88 -20.81
N PHE A 13 -5.67 -6.70 -20.23
CA PHE A 13 -4.42 -5.97 -20.49
C PHE A 13 -3.18 -6.84 -20.22
N PHE A 14 -3.19 -7.57 -19.10
CA PHE A 14 -2.07 -8.46 -18.77
C PHE A 14 -2.01 -9.71 -19.65
N ASN A 15 -3.14 -10.18 -20.19
CA ASN A 15 -3.20 -11.32 -21.10
C ASN A 15 -2.69 -10.98 -22.50
N GLN A 16 -2.86 -9.74 -22.96
CA GLN A 16 -2.36 -9.25 -24.26
C GLN A 16 -0.85 -9.04 -24.29
N GLY A 17 -0.19 -9.13 -23.13
CA GLY A 17 1.25 -8.91 -22.98
C GLY A 17 1.59 -7.43 -22.86
N VAL A 18 2.27 -7.08 -21.80
CA VAL A 18 2.72 -5.71 -21.45
C VAL A 18 3.70 -5.14 -22.50
N ASN A 19 4.16 -5.99 -23.43
CA ASN A 19 5.27 -5.70 -24.33
C ASN A 19 4.88 -4.89 -25.57
N ASN A 20 3.59 -4.65 -25.80
CA ASN A 20 3.10 -3.95 -27.02
C ASN A 20 2.70 -2.49 -26.77
N SER A 21 2.97 -1.93 -25.60
CA SER A 21 2.65 -0.53 -25.33
C SER A 21 3.80 0.39 -25.72
N GLU A 22 3.48 1.60 -26.17
CA GLU A 22 4.46 2.68 -26.39
C GLU A 22 5.27 2.96 -25.13
N GLU A 23 4.65 2.82 -23.96
CA GLU A 23 5.29 2.86 -22.64
C GLU A 23 6.41 1.85 -22.49
N TYR A 24 6.17 0.60 -22.90
CA TYR A 24 7.18 -0.44 -22.83
C TYR A 24 8.35 -0.14 -23.77
N ALA A 25 8.06 0.31 -24.98
CA ALA A 25 9.09 0.70 -25.95
C ALA A 25 9.94 1.86 -25.41
N TYR A 26 9.29 2.88 -24.81
CA TYR A 26 9.98 3.99 -24.15
C TYR A 26 10.86 3.51 -22.98
N TRP A 27 10.32 2.63 -22.13
CA TRP A 27 11.05 2.03 -21.02
C TRP A 27 12.28 1.26 -21.50
N MET A 28 12.13 0.42 -22.48
CA MET A 28 13.23 -0.38 -23.05
C MET A 28 14.33 0.49 -23.64
N LYS A 29 13.96 1.61 -24.27
CA LYS A 29 14.92 2.53 -24.90
C LYS A 29 15.64 3.44 -23.88
N ASN A 30 14.90 4.00 -22.92
CA ASN A 30 15.36 5.10 -22.10
C ASN A 30 15.72 4.73 -20.67
N VAL A 31 15.25 3.62 -20.17
CA VAL A 31 15.45 3.21 -18.77
C VAL A 31 16.22 1.90 -18.66
N MET A 32 15.85 0.89 -19.44
CA MET A 32 16.49 -0.44 -19.38
C MET A 32 18.02 -0.43 -19.54
N PRO A 33 18.64 0.42 -20.37
CA PRO A 33 20.10 0.49 -20.48
C PRO A 33 20.81 0.84 -19.17
N TYR A 34 20.11 1.47 -18.23
CA TYR A 34 20.62 1.87 -16.92
C TYR A 34 20.24 0.91 -15.80
N VAL A 35 19.44 -0.11 -16.08
CA VAL A 35 19.01 -1.10 -15.10
C VAL A 35 20.03 -2.22 -15.01
N LYS A 36 20.73 -2.29 -13.87
CA LYS A 36 21.78 -3.29 -13.62
C LYS A 36 21.18 -4.66 -13.27
N ASP A 37 20.12 -4.67 -12.46
CA ASP A 37 19.43 -5.88 -12.01
C ASP A 37 17.92 -5.64 -11.91
N GLN A 38 17.13 -6.66 -12.26
CA GLN A 38 15.68 -6.65 -12.09
C GLN A 38 15.28 -7.62 -11.00
N ALA A 39 14.56 -7.13 -9.99
CA ALA A 39 14.00 -7.97 -8.93
C ALA A 39 12.76 -8.78 -9.36
N GLY A 40 12.43 -8.76 -10.66
CA GLY A 40 11.26 -9.42 -11.23
C GLY A 40 9.99 -8.56 -11.21
N ASN A 41 8.95 -9.09 -11.84
CA ASN A 41 7.64 -8.45 -11.93
C ASN A 41 6.69 -9.07 -10.90
N LYS A 42 6.01 -8.21 -10.15
CA LYS A 42 5.00 -8.63 -9.19
C LYS A 42 3.62 -8.15 -9.65
N ARG A 43 2.63 -9.03 -9.54
CA ARG A 43 1.23 -8.67 -9.75
C ARG A 43 0.52 -8.64 -8.40
N THR A 44 -0.21 -7.56 -8.16
CA THR A 44 -0.92 -7.35 -6.91
C THR A 44 -2.39 -7.07 -7.17
N ALA A 45 -3.24 -7.47 -6.22
CA ALA A 45 -4.65 -7.09 -6.18
C ALA A 45 -4.92 -6.23 -4.97
N ARG A 46 -5.69 -5.14 -5.15
CA ARG A 46 -6.04 -4.25 -4.06
C ARG A 46 -7.13 -4.85 -3.18
N LEU A 47 -6.93 -4.78 -1.87
CA LEU A 47 -7.91 -5.14 -0.84
C LEU A 47 -8.67 -3.87 -0.43
N LYS A 48 -9.84 -3.65 -1.04
CA LYS A 48 -10.63 -2.42 -0.88
C LYS A 48 -11.13 -2.19 0.55
N ASP A 49 -11.43 -3.26 1.28
CA ASP A 49 -11.92 -3.20 2.66
C ASP A 49 -10.85 -2.81 3.67
N LEU A 50 -9.57 -2.98 3.32
CA LEU A 50 -8.41 -2.58 4.12
C LEU A 50 -7.84 -1.22 3.71
N SER A 51 -8.31 -0.70 2.57
CA SER A 51 -7.85 0.57 1.99
C SER A 51 -8.81 1.71 2.37
N TYR A 52 -8.30 2.94 2.42
CA TYR A 52 -9.13 4.14 2.60
C TYR A 52 -8.63 5.29 1.73
N ASN A 53 -9.56 6.10 1.24
CA ASN A 53 -9.35 7.31 0.41
C ASN A 53 -8.51 7.08 -0.87
N TRP A 54 -8.26 5.83 -1.24
CA TRP A 54 -7.39 5.49 -2.38
C TRP A 54 -7.98 5.92 -3.72
N ASP A 55 -9.29 5.73 -3.90
CA ASP A 55 -9.98 6.05 -5.17
C ASP A 55 -10.23 7.57 -5.33
N ASN A 56 -10.08 8.34 -4.26
CA ASN A 56 -10.32 9.78 -4.23
C ASN A 56 -9.01 10.59 -4.25
N SER A 57 -7.85 9.95 -4.44
CA SER A 57 -6.58 10.66 -4.46
C SER A 57 -6.42 11.42 -5.77
N GLU A 58 -6.24 12.73 -5.68
CA GLU A 58 -5.94 13.60 -6.81
C GLU A 58 -4.47 13.49 -7.18
N GLY A 59 -4.18 12.78 -8.26
CA GLY A 59 -2.85 12.67 -8.84
C GLY A 59 -1.81 11.95 -7.95
N PRO A 60 -0.58 11.79 -8.46
CA PRO A 60 0.49 11.20 -7.70
C PRO A 60 1.00 12.14 -6.60
N LYS A 61 1.24 11.61 -5.42
CA LYS A 61 1.86 12.32 -4.31
C LYS A 61 3.38 12.27 -4.43
N LYS A 62 4.08 13.26 -3.87
CA LYS A 62 5.54 13.37 -3.98
C LYS A 62 6.27 12.18 -3.37
N TYR A 63 5.79 11.68 -2.25
CA TYR A 63 6.37 10.54 -1.55
C TYR A 63 5.37 9.42 -1.35
N VAL A 64 5.90 8.21 -1.25
CA VAL A 64 5.13 7.01 -0.91
C VAL A 64 5.90 6.23 0.15
N GLU A 65 5.26 5.97 1.28
CA GLU A 65 5.74 4.95 2.20
C GLU A 65 5.21 3.61 1.74
N PHE A 66 6.12 2.71 1.43
CA PHE A 66 5.83 1.37 0.92
C PHE A 66 6.28 0.33 1.94
N THR A 67 5.31 -0.27 2.63
CA THR A 67 5.59 -1.30 3.63
C THR A 67 5.26 -2.67 3.06
N THR A 68 6.25 -3.54 3.03
CA THR A 68 6.07 -4.96 2.71
C THR A 68 5.87 -5.74 4.00
N ILE A 69 4.84 -6.59 4.02
CA ILE A 69 4.48 -7.44 5.15
C ILE A 69 4.38 -8.89 4.70
N ARG A 70 5.07 -9.76 5.42
CA ARG A 70 5.04 -11.21 5.23
C ARG A 70 4.44 -11.84 6.46
N LEU A 71 3.30 -12.50 6.28
CA LEU A 71 2.59 -13.15 7.36
C LEU A 71 3.05 -14.61 7.51
N ASN A 72 2.94 -15.14 8.70
CA ASN A 72 3.09 -16.56 8.95
C ASN A 72 1.99 -17.34 8.20
N PRO A 73 2.31 -18.52 7.64
CA PRO A 73 1.32 -19.32 6.94
C PRO A 73 0.12 -19.65 7.84
N GLY A 74 -1.08 -19.30 7.38
CA GLY A 74 -2.32 -19.54 8.13
C GLY A 74 -2.69 -18.51 9.20
N GLU A 75 -1.78 -17.58 9.56
CA GLU A 75 -1.98 -16.65 10.68
C GLU A 75 -2.41 -15.23 10.25
N GLY A 76 -2.76 -15.03 9.00
CA GLY A 76 -3.10 -13.69 8.50
C GLY A 76 -4.39 -13.09 9.02
N ARG A 77 -5.29 -13.88 9.64
CA ARG A 77 -6.62 -13.44 10.06
C ARG A 77 -6.59 -12.21 10.96
N ASP A 78 -5.74 -12.19 11.96
CA ASP A 78 -5.70 -11.13 12.97
C ASP A 78 -5.12 -9.85 12.39
N TRP A 79 -4.10 -9.97 11.54
CA TRP A 79 -3.57 -8.83 10.78
C TRP A 79 -4.65 -8.20 9.89
N PHE A 80 -5.42 -9.03 9.14
CA PHE A 80 -6.53 -8.54 8.32
C PHE A 80 -7.62 -7.87 9.15
N THR A 81 -7.93 -8.43 10.33
CA THR A 81 -8.92 -7.86 11.24
C THR A 81 -8.49 -6.48 11.72
N MET A 82 -7.27 -6.35 12.23
CA MET A 82 -6.71 -5.07 12.66
C MET A 82 -6.75 -4.03 11.54
N MET A 83 -6.28 -4.38 10.34
CA MET A 83 -6.25 -3.46 9.20
C MET A 83 -7.63 -3.02 8.75
N ARG A 84 -8.62 -3.93 8.81
CA ARG A 84 -10.02 -3.64 8.49
C ARG A 84 -10.65 -2.71 9.52
N ASN A 85 -10.42 -2.98 10.80
CA ASN A 85 -10.92 -2.15 11.88
C ASN A 85 -10.32 -0.74 11.82
N ASP A 86 -9.00 -0.63 11.61
CA ASP A 86 -8.35 0.65 11.38
C ASP A 86 -8.92 1.42 10.19
N ALA A 87 -9.16 0.74 9.06
CA ALA A 87 -9.76 1.38 7.89
C ALA A 87 -11.19 1.87 8.15
N LYS A 88 -12.00 1.09 8.88
CA LYS A 88 -13.37 1.47 9.27
C LYS A 88 -13.37 2.70 10.17
N LEU A 89 -12.53 2.68 11.21
CA LEU A 89 -12.41 3.80 12.15
C LEU A 89 -12.01 5.10 11.44
N LYS A 90 -10.98 5.03 10.61
CA LYS A 90 -10.47 6.19 9.87
C LYS A 90 -11.51 6.77 8.90
N LYS A 91 -12.22 5.90 8.18
CA LYS A 91 -13.32 6.34 7.28
C LYS A 91 -14.46 7.00 8.06
N ALA A 92 -14.85 6.43 9.19
CA ALA A 92 -15.95 6.94 10.00
C ALA A 92 -15.66 8.33 10.61
N ASN A 93 -14.38 8.63 10.86
CA ASN A 93 -13.96 9.88 11.54
C ASN A 93 -13.24 10.87 10.61
N GLY A 94 -13.48 10.78 9.31
CA GLY A 94 -13.00 11.76 8.33
C GLY A 94 -11.48 11.90 8.26
N PHE A 95 -10.74 10.80 8.42
CA PHE A 95 -9.29 10.83 8.27
C PHE A 95 -8.89 11.15 6.83
N THR A 96 -8.05 12.16 6.63
CA THR A 96 -7.69 12.66 5.30
C THR A 96 -6.57 11.88 4.61
N GLY A 97 -5.84 11.05 5.34
CA GLY A 97 -4.75 10.24 4.78
C GLY A 97 -5.26 9.23 3.75
N ILE A 98 -4.31 8.71 2.97
CA ILE A 98 -4.59 7.74 1.90
C ILE A 98 -3.84 6.46 2.21
N ARG A 99 -4.51 5.32 2.05
CA ARG A 99 -3.87 4.01 2.15
C ARG A 99 -4.42 3.04 1.12
N GLY A 100 -3.51 2.41 0.38
CA GLY A 100 -3.80 1.23 -0.42
C GLY A 100 -3.18 -0.01 0.22
N VAL A 101 -3.94 -1.09 0.33
CA VAL A 101 -3.44 -2.40 0.75
C VAL A 101 -3.55 -3.36 -0.42
N PHE A 102 -2.45 -4.01 -0.76
CA PHE A 102 -2.35 -4.87 -1.92
C PHE A 102 -1.83 -6.23 -1.53
N TRP A 103 -2.48 -7.26 -2.03
CA TRP A 103 -2.02 -8.65 -1.92
C TRP A 103 -1.21 -9.01 -3.16
N LEU A 104 -0.07 -9.67 -2.98
CA LEU A 104 0.69 -10.25 -4.06
C LEU A 104 -0.04 -11.49 -4.62
N VAL A 105 -0.45 -11.41 -5.89
CA VAL A 105 -1.15 -12.50 -6.58
C VAL A 105 -0.14 -13.43 -7.29
N SER A 106 0.94 -12.86 -7.83
CA SER A 106 1.99 -13.64 -8.50
C SER A 106 3.32 -12.88 -8.55
N GLY A 107 4.41 -13.61 -8.72
CA GLY A 107 5.75 -13.04 -8.90
C GLY A 107 6.57 -12.95 -7.61
N GLY A 108 6.29 -13.79 -6.62
CA GLY A 108 7.09 -13.82 -5.39
C GLY A 108 6.49 -14.68 -4.27
N GLN A 109 7.03 -14.52 -3.07
CA GLN A 109 6.48 -15.13 -1.85
C GLN A 109 5.17 -14.42 -1.46
N SER A 110 4.31 -15.10 -0.70
CA SER A 110 3.09 -14.49 -0.18
C SER A 110 3.43 -13.26 0.69
N GLU A 111 3.06 -12.09 0.21
CA GLU A 111 3.29 -10.82 0.89
C GLU A 111 2.16 -9.82 0.62
N MET A 112 2.00 -8.90 1.57
CA MET A 112 1.14 -7.73 1.46
C MET A 112 1.98 -6.49 1.27
N HIS A 113 1.44 -5.51 0.57
CA HIS A 113 2.02 -4.18 0.49
C HIS A 113 1.03 -3.16 1.03
N VAL A 114 1.46 -2.40 2.01
CA VAL A 114 0.73 -1.22 2.50
C VAL A 114 1.40 0.00 1.89
N VAL A 115 0.62 0.79 1.18
CA VAL A 115 1.10 1.93 0.38
C VAL A 115 0.42 3.18 0.89
N GLU A 116 1.18 4.12 1.42
CA GLU A 116 0.68 5.37 2.00
C GLU A 116 1.34 6.57 1.31
N PRO A 117 0.68 7.17 0.31
CA PRO A 117 1.20 8.35 -0.39
C PRO A 117 1.02 9.62 0.44
N TYR A 118 1.99 10.56 0.34
CA TYR A 118 1.96 11.84 1.04
C TYR A 118 2.84 12.90 0.35
N ASP A 119 2.63 14.18 0.65
CA ASP A 119 3.29 15.28 -0.05
C ASP A 119 4.54 15.83 0.67
N SER A 120 4.64 15.68 1.99
CA SER A 120 5.74 16.26 2.77
C SER A 120 6.09 15.41 3.99
N HIS A 121 7.39 15.24 4.25
CA HIS A 121 7.90 14.53 5.43
C HIS A 121 7.54 15.21 6.77
N GLY A 122 7.28 16.51 6.77
CA GLY A 122 6.90 17.27 7.97
C GLY A 122 5.41 17.21 8.29
N VAL A 123 4.59 16.72 7.38
CA VAL A 123 3.14 16.62 7.55
C VAL A 123 2.79 15.17 7.86
N ARG A 124 1.95 14.96 8.87
CA ARG A 124 1.38 13.63 9.13
C ARG A 124 0.73 13.11 7.85
N LYS A 125 0.80 11.81 7.60
CA LYS A 125 0.18 11.14 6.43
C LYS A 125 -1.34 11.37 6.31
N GLY A 126 -1.93 12.07 7.25
CA GLY A 126 -3.31 12.51 7.31
C GLY A 126 -3.67 13.01 8.71
N VAL A 127 -4.79 13.68 8.79
CA VAL A 127 -5.37 14.21 10.04
C VAL A 127 -6.84 13.78 10.12
N PHE A 128 -7.36 13.67 11.34
CA PHE A 128 -8.79 13.47 11.56
C PHE A 128 -9.54 14.81 11.44
N SER A 129 -10.81 14.74 11.11
CA SER A 129 -11.67 15.94 11.04
C SER A 129 -11.81 16.62 12.40
N ASP A 130 -11.83 15.85 13.47
CA ASP A 130 -11.79 16.32 14.84
C ASP A 130 -10.33 16.43 15.29
N PRO A 131 -9.80 17.62 15.66
CA PRO A 131 -8.44 17.79 16.14
C PRO A 131 -8.19 17.12 17.49
N ASP A 132 -9.24 16.92 18.31
CA ASP A 132 -9.19 16.31 19.63
C ASP A 132 -9.49 14.80 19.60
N PHE A 133 -9.55 14.22 18.38
CA PHE A 133 -9.86 12.80 18.17
C PHE A 133 -8.88 11.88 18.89
N ASP A 134 -9.37 11.14 19.90
CA ASP A 134 -8.61 10.06 20.52
C ASP A 134 -8.81 8.75 19.74
N TYR A 135 -7.74 8.35 19.07
CA TYR A 135 -7.76 7.14 18.25
C TYR A 135 -7.97 5.87 19.08
N ASN A 136 -7.33 5.75 20.24
CA ASN A 136 -7.39 4.52 21.04
C ASN A 136 -8.75 4.35 21.70
N ASP A 137 -9.28 5.42 22.28
CA ASP A 137 -10.60 5.38 22.91
C ASP A 137 -11.70 5.12 21.88
N SER A 138 -11.68 5.82 20.73
CA SER A 138 -12.63 5.61 19.65
C SER A 138 -12.53 4.20 19.05
N TYR A 139 -11.33 3.64 18.95
CA TYR A 139 -11.15 2.26 18.49
C TYR A 139 -11.79 1.26 19.46
N ASN A 140 -11.53 1.43 20.76
CA ASN A 140 -12.09 0.55 21.79
C ASN A 140 -13.61 0.69 21.92
N GLU A 141 -14.15 1.90 21.75
CA GLU A 141 -15.61 2.14 21.71
C GLU A 141 -16.25 1.44 20.53
N MET A 142 -15.65 1.50 19.35
CA MET A 142 -16.21 0.92 18.12
C MET A 142 -16.11 -0.61 18.07
N PHE A 143 -15.03 -1.20 18.57
CA PHE A 143 -14.70 -2.62 18.38
C PHE A 143 -14.66 -3.45 19.67
N GLY A 144 -14.79 -2.82 20.84
CA GLY A 144 -14.87 -3.49 22.13
C GLY A 144 -13.71 -3.15 23.07
N TRP A 145 -13.88 -3.53 24.31
CA TRP A 145 -12.94 -3.26 25.37
C TRP A 145 -11.52 -3.75 25.04
N ARG A 146 -10.54 -2.84 25.11
CA ARG A 146 -9.14 -3.07 24.74
C ARG A 146 -8.91 -3.65 23.34
N ALA A 147 -9.87 -3.53 22.42
CA ALA A 147 -9.77 -4.08 21.08
C ALA A 147 -8.50 -3.58 20.38
N ARG A 148 -8.14 -2.31 20.57
CA ARG A 148 -6.92 -1.73 19.99
C ARG A 148 -5.65 -2.48 20.39
N THR A 149 -5.51 -2.77 21.68
CA THR A 149 -4.33 -3.48 22.23
C THR A 149 -4.29 -4.93 21.73
N TYR A 150 -5.43 -5.62 21.76
CA TYR A 150 -5.50 -7.02 21.33
C TYR A 150 -5.26 -7.17 19.83
N ASP A 151 -5.87 -6.32 19.03
CA ASP A 151 -5.71 -6.38 17.57
C ASP A 151 -4.25 -6.10 17.17
N GLN A 152 -3.59 -5.11 17.80
CA GLN A 152 -2.18 -4.84 17.53
C GLN A 152 -1.26 -6.00 17.94
N MET A 153 -1.48 -6.56 19.12
CA MET A 153 -0.66 -7.68 19.61
C MET A 153 -0.82 -8.91 18.73
N ASN A 154 -2.05 -9.30 18.42
CA ASN A 154 -2.34 -10.47 17.60
C ASN A 154 -1.86 -10.28 16.15
N ALA A 155 -2.06 -9.10 15.57
CA ALA A 155 -1.55 -8.78 14.25
C ALA A 155 -0.01 -8.80 14.21
N GLY A 156 0.65 -8.31 15.27
CA GLY A 156 2.10 -8.38 15.40
C GLY A 156 2.63 -9.81 15.42
N MET A 157 1.97 -10.69 16.15
CA MET A 157 2.32 -12.12 16.21
C MET A 157 2.09 -12.84 14.87
N SER A 158 1.20 -12.33 14.04
CA SER A 158 0.96 -12.89 12.70
C SER A 158 2.06 -12.56 11.68
N ILE A 159 2.94 -11.60 11.98
CA ILE A 159 4.05 -11.19 11.12
C ILE A 159 5.25 -12.08 11.39
N ARG A 160 5.96 -12.50 10.34
CA ARG A 160 7.18 -13.31 10.48
C ARG A 160 8.25 -12.58 11.27
N ASP A 161 8.92 -13.26 12.17
CA ASP A 161 9.95 -12.70 13.06
C ASP A 161 11.14 -12.10 12.28
N TYR A 162 11.56 -12.76 11.21
CA TYR A 162 12.69 -12.31 10.38
C TYR A 162 12.24 -11.82 9.01
N GLY A 163 12.51 -10.53 8.73
CA GLY A 163 12.17 -9.91 7.45
C GLY A 163 10.67 -9.91 7.16
N GLY A 164 9.85 -10.05 8.19
CA GLY A 164 8.38 -10.06 8.07
C GLY A 164 7.79 -8.70 7.76
N GLN A 165 8.46 -7.62 8.18
CA GLN A 165 8.03 -6.27 7.86
C GLN A 165 9.24 -5.39 7.58
N PHE A 166 9.16 -4.62 6.48
CA PHE A 166 10.10 -3.54 6.20
C PHE A 166 9.41 -2.43 5.42
N THR A 167 9.86 -1.21 5.64
CA THR A 167 9.29 -0.01 5.02
C THR A 167 10.37 0.72 4.23
N GLU A 168 10.00 1.14 3.03
CA GLU A 168 10.82 1.98 2.16
C GLU A 168 10.06 3.27 1.87
N THR A 169 10.77 4.40 1.84
CA THR A 169 10.23 5.65 1.32
C THR A 169 10.66 5.79 -0.13
N LEU A 170 9.70 5.97 -1.01
CA LEU A 170 9.91 6.19 -2.43
C LEU A 170 9.55 7.65 -2.76
N GLU A 171 10.31 8.27 -3.65
CA GLU A 171 10.00 9.58 -4.20
C GLU A 171 9.49 9.42 -5.63
N PHE A 172 8.41 10.14 -5.95
CA PHE A 172 7.86 10.20 -7.30
C PHE A 172 8.77 11.05 -8.18
N ILE A 173 9.16 10.51 -9.32
CA ILE A 173 10.00 11.18 -10.31
C ILE A 173 9.15 11.47 -11.55
N PRO A 174 8.62 12.70 -11.70
CA PRO A 174 7.70 13.06 -12.79
C PRO A 174 8.28 12.79 -14.18
N GLU A 175 9.58 13.06 -14.35
CA GLU A 175 10.28 12.92 -15.64
C GLU A 175 10.40 11.45 -16.09
N MET A 176 10.26 10.52 -15.16
CA MET A 176 10.28 9.07 -15.42
C MET A 176 8.89 8.45 -15.45
N SER A 177 7.86 9.26 -15.30
CA SER A 177 6.47 8.82 -15.27
C SER A 177 5.76 9.20 -16.57
N THR A 178 4.95 8.29 -17.09
CA THR A 178 4.05 8.61 -18.19
C THR A 178 2.91 9.47 -17.67
N SER A 179 2.53 10.49 -18.43
CA SER A 179 1.32 11.27 -18.14
C SER A 179 0.11 10.33 -18.05
N ILE A 180 -0.61 10.40 -16.95
CA ILE A 180 -1.90 9.74 -16.79
C ILE A 180 -2.90 10.64 -17.55
N GLU A 181 -3.17 10.32 -18.82
CA GLU A 181 -4.31 10.84 -19.54
C GLU A 181 -5.58 10.05 -19.21
#